data_59c7260888ccadf5c3b92dfaa66d5b7e
#
_entry.id   59c7260888ccadf5c3b92dfaa66d5b7e
#
_cell.length_a   1.000
_cell.length_b   1.000
_cell.length_c   1.000
_cell.angle_alpha   90.00
_cell.angle_beta   90.00
_cell.angle_gamma   90.00
#
_symmetry.space_group_name_H-M   'P 1'
#
loop_
_entity.id
_entity.type
_entity.pdbx_description
1 polymer ?
#
loop_
_entity_poly.entity_id
_entity_poly.type
_entity_poly.pdbx_seq_one_letter_code
_entity_poly.pdbx_strand_id
1 'polypeptide(L)' 'MNKKVYVSERAVISRVKRALVADEKILCICRENSRWILDVGRYYVTDLRTSAVIQKDIHLEKYARKIGALKKYEIIKD' A
#
# COMPACT_ATOMS: atom_id res chain seq x y z
N MET A 1 -0.74 -28.17 -0.80
CA MET A 1 -1.93 -27.58 -0.20
C MET A 1 -1.74 -26.12 0.06
N ASN A 2 -2.60 -25.30 -0.49
CA ASN A 2 -2.51 -23.87 -0.33
C ASN A 2 -3.26 -23.43 0.93
N LYS A 3 -2.54 -23.30 2.02
CA LYS A 3 -3.09 -22.70 3.21
C LYS A 3 -3.11 -21.19 3.04
N LYS A 4 -4.29 -20.61 3.04
CA LYS A 4 -4.43 -19.16 3.03
C LYS A 4 -4.12 -18.62 4.42
N VAL A 5 -3.25 -17.63 4.46
CA VAL A 5 -2.89 -16.94 5.71
C VAL A 5 -3.52 -15.56 5.70
N TYR A 6 -4.28 -15.23 6.73
CA TYR A 6 -4.90 -13.92 6.83
C TYR A 6 -3.97 -12.95 7.54
N VAL A 7 -3.76 -11.80 6.93
CA VAL A 7 -2.89 -10.74 7.45
C VAL A 7 -3.74 -9.48 7.60
N SER A 8 -3.60 -8.76 8.69
CA SER A 8 -4.36 -7.53 8.88
C SER A 8 -3.93 -6.46 7.88
N GLU A 9 -4.87 -5.60 7.50
CA GLU A 9 -4.57 -4.46 6.63
C GLU A 9 -3.44 -3.60 7.20
N ARG A 10 -3.48 -3.36 8.51
CA ARG A 10 -2.45 -2.58 9.20
C ARG A 10 -1.06 -3.21 9.07
N ALA A 11 -0.97 -4.52 9.19
CA ALA A 11 0.30 -5.23 9.04
C ALA A 11 0.82 -5.12 7.61
N VAL A 12 -0.05 -5.23 6.61
CA VAL A 12 0.32 -5.08 5.20
C VAL A 12 0.81 -3.65 4.93
N ILE A 13 0.10 -2.66 5.45
CA ILE A 13 0.51 -1.26 5.32
C ILE A 13 1.92 -1.04 5.88
N SER A 14 2.20 -1.58 7.06
CA SER A 14 3.52 -1.48 7.68
C SER A 14 4.61 -2.14 6.82
N ARG A 15 4.32 -3.31 6.27
CA ARG A 15 5.25 -4.01 5.38
C ARG A 15 5.54 -3.22 4.11
N VAL A 16 4.50 -2.66 3.49
CA VAL A 16 4.62 -1.85 2.28
C VAL A 16 5.43 -0.59 2.56
N LYS A 17 5.11 0.11 3.65
CA LYS A 17 5.84 1.32 4.04
C LYS A 17 7.33 1.02 4.22
N ARG A 18 7.65 -0.07 4.92
CA ARG A 18 9.05 -0.45 5.16
C ARG A 18 9.78 -0.79 3.85
N ALA A 19 9.12 -1.51 2.96
CA ALA A 19 9.70 -1.86 1.66
C ALA A 19 9.94 -0.61 0.80
N LEU A 20 9.01 0.36 0.83
CA LEU A 20 9.12 1.57 0.03
C LEU A 20 10.20 2.53 0.53
N VAL A 21 10.50 2.52 1.83
CA VAL A 21 11.55 3.38 2.39
C VAL A 21 12.90 3.08 1.73
N ALA A 22 13.17 1.82 1.43
CA ALA A 22 14.39 1.43 0.74
C ALA A 22 14.52 2.07 -0.64
N ASP A 23 13.39 2.38 -1.29
CA ASP A 23 13.32 3.02 -2.60
C ASP A 23 13.07 4.54 -2.51
N GLU A 24 13.19 5.11 -1.32
CA GLU A 24 12.92 6.52 -1.05
C GLU A 24 11.48 6.92 -1.42
N LYS A 25 10.52 6.05 -1.12
CA LYS A 25 9.10 6.28 -1.38
C LYS A 25 8.30 6.14 -0.10
N ILE A 26 7.14 6.78 -0.06
CA ILE A 26 6.24 6.73 1.10
C ILE A 26 4.84 6.33 0.64
N LEU A 27 4.26 5.32 1.31
CA LEU A 27 2.86 4.98 1.11
C LEU A 27 2.01 5.93 1.96
N CYS A 28 1.08 6.60 1.32
CA CYS A 28 0.16 7.51 1.98
C CYS A 28 -1.27 6.96 1.93
N ILE A 29 -2.04 7.26 2.95
CA ILE A 29 -3.43 6.85 3.07
C ILE A 29 -4.32 8.09 3.03
N CYS A 30 -5.25 8.13 2.09
CA CYS A 30 -6.22 9.20 2.00
C CYS A 30 -7.50 8.78 2.74
N ARG A 31 -8.03 9.67 3.57
CA ARG A 31 -9.27 9.41 4.30
C ARG A 31 -10.46 9.42 3.34
N GLU A 32 -11.46 8.58 3.61
CA GLU A 32 -12.64 8.44 2.76
C GLU A 32 -13.39 9.75 2.55
N ASN A 33 -13.47 10.60 3.56
CA ASN A 33 -14.15 11.90 3.47
C ASN A 33 -13.23 13.04 3.05
N SER A 34 -12.02 12.75 2.62
CA SER A 34 -11.13 13.77 2.08
C SER A 34 -11.57 14.13 0.67
N ARG A 35 -11.52 15.43 0.33
CA ARG A 35 -11.79 15.90 -1.02
C ARG A 35 -10.82 15.33 -2.06
N TRP A 36 -9.67 14.85 -1.62
CA TRP A 36 -8.63 14.33 -2.51
C TRP A 36 -8.82 12.87 -2.88
N ILE A 37 -9.77 12.17 -2.24
CA ILE A 37 -9.94 10.73 -2.46
C ILE A 37 -10.30 10.38 -3.91
N LEU A 38 -11.01 11.26 -4.60
CA LEU A 38 -11.37 11.05 -6.01
C LEU A 38 -10.18 11.26 -6.94
N ASP A 39 -9.18 12.04 -6.50
CA ASP A 39 -7.99 12.31 -7.30
C ASP A 39 -6.90 11.25 -7.11
N VAL A 40 -6.61 10.87 -5.86
CA VAL A 40 -5.47 10.01 -5.55
C VAL A 40 -5.88 8.62 -5.08
N GLY A 41 -7.16 8.39 -4.83
CA GLY A 41 -7.65 7.14 -4.28
C GLY A 41 -7.33 7.01 -2.80
N ARG A 42 -7.66 5.85 -2.23
CA ARG A 42 -7.45 5.59 -0.80
C ARG A 42 -5.97 5.46 -0.45
N TYR A 43 -5.19 4.87 -1.34
CA TYR A 43 -3.75 4.68 -1.15
C TYR A 43 -3.01 5.31 -2.32
N TYR A 44 -1.93 5.99 -2.01
CA TYR A 44 -1.07 6.58 -3.03
C TYR A 44 0.38 6.59 -2.52
N VAL A 45 1.32 6.70 -3.45
CA VAL A 45 2.76 6.71 -3.14
C VAL A 45 3.35 8.04 -3.54
N THR A 46 4.13 8.62 -2.64
CA THR A 46 4.85 9.86 -2.91
C THR A 46 6.35 9.63 -2.88
N ASP A 47 7.08 10.51 -3.56
CA ASP A 47 8.53 10.53 -3.49
C ASP A 47 8.97 11.17 -2.18
N LEU A 48 9.92 10.55 -1.48
CA LEU A 48 10.40 11.03 -0.20
C LEU A 48 11.09 12.39 -0.30
N ARG A 49 11.79 12.64 -1.40
CA ARG A 49 12.55 13.87 -1.61
C ARG A 49 11.70 15.06 -2.01
N THR A 50 10.80 14.84 -2.98
CA THR A 50 10.03 15.92 -3.61
C THR A 50 8.61 16.02 -3.09
N SER A 51 8.15 15.01 -2.36
CA SER A 51 6.75 14.88 -1.91
C SER A 51 5.75 14.81 -3.06
N ALA A 52 6.23 14.58 -4.28
CA ALA A 52 5.36 14.47 -5.46
C ALA A 52 4.66 13.11 -5.45
N VAL A 53 3.39 13.11 -5.87
CA VAL A 53 2.63 11.86 -6.03
C VAL A 53 3.14 11.16 -7.27
N ILE A 54 3.76 9.99 -7.09
CA ILE A 54 4.32 9.21 -8.20
C ILE A 54 3.41 8.07 -8.63
N GLN A 55 2.51 7.62 -7.76
CA GLN A 55 1.54 6.61 -8.10
C GLN A 55 0.29 6.84 -7.25
N LYS A 56 -0.86 6.81 -7.87
CA LYS A 56 -2.14 7.04 -7.21
C LYS A 56 -3.10 5.89 -7.49
N ASP A 57 -4.21 5.87 -6.75
CA ASP A 57 -5.28 4.89 -6.93
C ASP A 57 -4.77 3.45 -6.82
N ILE A 58 -3.96 3.21 -5.78
CA ILE A 58 -3.30 1.93 -5.57
C ILE A 58 -4.26 0.95 -4.90
N HIS A 59 -4.33 -0.27 -5.45
CA HIS A 59 -4.99 -1.39 -4.79
C HIS A 59 -3.98 -2.05 -3.86
N LEU A 60 -4.16 -1.90 -2.55
CA LEU A 60 -3.18 -2.30 -1.55
C LEU A 60 -2.71 -3.74 -1.69
N GLU A 61 -3.64 -4.69 -1.83
CA GLU A 61 -3.30 -6.11 -1.93
C GLU A 61 -2.46 -6.41 -3.17
N LYS A 62 -2.89 -5.91 -4.32
CA LYS A 62 -2.14 -6.11 -5.57
C LYS A 62 -0.77 -5.47 -5.53
N TYR A 63 -0.72 -4.25 -5.02
CA TYR A 63 0.54 -3.52 -4.93
C TYR A 63 1.52 -4.21 -3.97
N ALA A 64 1.03 -4.66 -2.82
CA ALA A 64 1.85 -5.36 -1.84
C ALA A 64 2.43 -6.65 -2.42
N ARG A 65 1.64 -7.39 -3.20
CA ARG A 65 2.13 -8.60 -3.88
C ARG A 65 3.18 -8.26 -4.94
N LYS A 66 2.95 -7.18 -5.67
CA LYS A 66 3.87 -6.74 -6.72
C LYS A 66 5.26 -6.40 -6.18
N ILE A 67 5.32 -5.74 -5.03
CA ILE A 67 6.60 -5.35 -4.42
C ILE A 67 7.18 -6.40 -3.47
N GLY A 68 6.50 -7.54 -3.31
CA GLY A 68 6.96 -8.62 -2.45
C GLY A 68 6.64 -8.48 -0.97
N ALA A 69 5.82 -7.48 -0.60
CA ALA A 69 5.42 -7.28 0.79
C ALA A 69 4.33 -8.25 1.23
N LEU A 70 3.61 -8.83 0.28
CA LEU A 70 2.53 -9.77 0.54
C LEU A 70 2.76 -11.01 -0.32
N LYS A 71 2.71 -12.19 0.29
CA LYS A 71 2.90 -13.45 -0.43
C LYS A 71 1.62 -13.90 -1.11
N LYS A 72 1.73 -14.80 -2.09
CA LYS A 72 0.58 -15.29 -2.85
C LYS A 72 -0.50 -15.92 -1.98
N TYR A 73 -0.10 -16.61 -0.91
CA TYR A 73 -1.03 -17.27 0.01
C TYR A 73 -1.54 -16.37 1.12
N GLU A 74 -1.03 -15.15 1.22
CA GLU A 74 -1.47 -14.19 2.22
C GLU A 74 -2.63 -13.36 1.69
N ILE A 75 -3.65 -13.19 2.52
CA ILE A 75 -4.86 -12.43 2.18
C ILE A 75 -5.08 -11.37 3.24
N ILE A 76 -5.42 -10.17 2.81
CA ILE A 76 -5.73 -9.08 3.74
C ILE A 76 -7.09 -9.33 4.35
N LYS A 77 -7.13 -9.34 5.66
CA LYS A 77 -8.38 -9.46 6.43
C LYS A 77 -8.59 -8.18 7.23
N ASP A 78 -9.72 -7.59 7.01
CA ASP A 78 -10.12 -6.39 7.76
C ASP A 78 -10.59 -6.74 9.18
#